data_054121fd8f4b3518187b50e1b57a9bdc
#
_entry.id   054121fd8f4b3518187b50e1b57a9bdc
#
_cell.length_a   1.000
_cell.length_b   1.000
_cell.length_c   1.000
_cell.angle_alpha   90.00
_cell.angle_beta   90.00
_cell.angle_gamma   90.00
#
_symmetry.space_group_name_H-M   'P 1'
#
loop_
_entity.id
_entity.type
_entity.pdbx_description
1 polymer ?
#
loop_
_entity_poly.entity_id
_entity_poly.type
_entity_poly.pdbx_seq_one_letter_code
_entity_poly.pdbx_strand_id
1 'polypeptide(L)'
;MDNSNKIVFVSGARTPVGRFGGSLAGTENHVMGAHALRAALERGGVPAGAVDEVVIGCVGQVGGDAFLARRIALAAGARPESTAVTVNRLCGSGVEAIRSASLEL
;
A
#
# COMPACT_ATOMS: atom_id res chain seq x y z
N MET A 1 13.40 5.37 -28.75
CA MET A 1 12.21 4.96 -28.00
C MET A 1 11.96 5.97 -26.89
N ASP A 2 10.76 6.52 -26.85
CA ASP A 2 10.36 7.45 -25.80
C ASP A 2 10.18 6.72 -24.49
N ASN A 3 10.88 7.15 -23.44
CA ASN A 3 10.83 6.55 -22.10
C ASN A 3 9.76 7.19 -21.20
N SER A 4 9.08 8.24 -21.66
CA SER A 4 8.11 8.99 -20.85
C SER A 4 6.91 8.15 -20.42
N ASN A 5 6.60 7.06 -21.15
CA ASN A 5 5.47 6.17 -20.86
C ASN A 5 5.87 4.91 -20.08
N LYS A 6 7.10 4.81 -19.61
CA LYS A 6 7.54 3.66 -18.85
C LYS A 6 7.09 3.78 -17.41
N ILE A 7 6.50 2.68 -16.91
CA ILE A 7 6.14 2.52 -15.51
C ILE A 7 7.28 1.76 -14.84
N VAL A 8 7.75 2.26 -13.73
CA VAL A 8 8.89 1.68 -13.02
C VAL A 8 8.57 1.44 -11.56
N PHE A 9 9.23 0.44 -10.98
CA PHE A 9 9.26 0.27 -9.53
C PHE A 9 10.43 1.08 -8.99
N VAL A 10 10.15 1.94 -8.02
CA VAL A 10 11.17 2.80 -7.42
C VAL A 10 11.75 2.14 -6.17
N SER A 11 10.94 1.42 -5.41
CA SER A 11 11.34 0.84 -4.14
C SER A 11 10.37 -0.25 -3.71
N GLY A 12 10.70 -0.93 -2.64
CA GLY A 12 9.83 -1.91 -2.02
C GLY A 12 10.22 -2.16 -0.58
N ALA A 13 9.26 -2.63 0.20
CA ALA A 13 9.46 -3.03 1.58
C ALA A 13 8.40 -4.06 1.98
N ARG A 14 8.69 -4.84 2.98
CA ARG A 14 7.81 -5.88 3.48
C ARG A 14 7.95 -5.98 4.99
N THR A 15 6.84 -6.18 5.69
CA THR A 15 6.89 -6.59 7.09
C THR A 15 7.30 -8.07 7.19
N PRO A 16 7.74 -8.53 8.37
CA PRO A 16 7.85 -9.97 8.60
C PRO A 16 6.51 -10.67 8.38
N VAL A 17 6.56 -11.93 7.99
CA VAL A 17 5.39 -12.80 7.96
C VAL A 17 5.28 -13.47 9.33
N GLY A 18 4.22 -13.15 10.05
CA GLY A 18 3.99 -13.70 11.39
C GLY A 18 3.38 -15.11 11.34
N ARG A 19 3.47 -15.81 12.47
CA ARG A 19 2.78 -17.08 12.69
C ARG A 19 1.37 -16.80 13.20
N PHE A 20 0.42 -17.65 12.87
CA PHE A 20 -0.95 -17.56 13.40
C PHE A 20 -0.92 -17.49 14.94
N GLY A 21 -1.54 -16.47 15.51
CA GLY A 21 -1.53 -16.22 16.94
C GLY A 21 -0.18 -15.77 17.50
N GLY A 22 0.78 -15.44 16.64
CA GLY A 22 2.13 -15.04 17.03
C GLY A 22 2.27 -13.55 17.33
N SER A 23 3.48 -13.03 17.17
CA SER A 23 3.85 -11.69 17.62
C SER A 23 3.11 -10.55 16.90
N LEU A 24 2.60 -10.79 15.70
CA LEU A 24 1.86 -9.77 14.94
C LEU A 24 0.34 -9.85 15.15
N ALA A 25 -0.16 -10.81 15.92
CA ALA A 25 -1.60 -11.03 16.09
C ALA A 25 -2.34 -9.81 16.65
N GLY A 26 -1.69 -9.02 17.50
CA GLY A 26 -2.27 -7.82 18.11
C GLY A 26 -2.02 -6.54 17.33
N THR A 27 -1.35 -6.59 16.19
CA THR A 27 -1.03 -5.41 15.39
C THR A 27 -2.08 -5.22 14.30
N GLU A 28 -2.70 -4.05 14.26
CA GLU A 28 -3.70 -3.75 13.24
C GLU A 28 -3.08 -3.68 11.85
N ASN A 29 -3.85 -4.06 10.83
CA ASN A 29 -3.36 -4.13 9.45
C ASN A 29 -2.90 -2.78 8.91
N HIS A 30 -3.62 -1.70 9.23
CA HIS A 30 -3.22 -0.38 8.75
C HIS A 30 -1.90 0.09 9.37
N VAL A 31 -1.59 -0.32 10.59
CA VAL A 31 -0.31 0.00 11.25
C VAL A 31 0.83 -0.69 10.52
N MET A 32 0.68 -1.97 10.22
CA MET A 32 1.68 -2.73 9.46
C MET A 32 1.86 -2.16 8.05
N GLY A 33 0.75 -1.88 7.38
CA GLY A 33 0.78 -1.33 6.03
C GLY A 33 1.44 0.05 5.97
N ALA A 34 1.13 0.92 6.92
CA ALA A 34 1.75 2.23 7.00
C ALA A 34 3.26 2.14 7.27
N HIS A 35 3.66 1.20 8.12
CA HIS A 35 5.08 0.96 8.39
C HIS A 35 5.83 0.53 7.13
N ALA A 36 5.28 -0.42 6.38
CA ALA A 36 5.87 -0.86 5.12
C ALA A 36 5.91 0.26 4.08
N LEU A 37 4.84 1.03 3.95
CA LEU A 37 4.78 2.14 3.00
C LEU A 37 5.81 3.22 3.34
N ARG A 38 5.91 3.63 4.61
CA ARG A 38 6.94 4.60 5.02
C ARG A 38 8.35 4.11 4.71
N ALA A 39 8.63 2.83 4.97
CA ALA A 39 9.93 2.25 4.67
C ALA A 39 10.23 2.26 3.16
N ALA A 40 9.25 1.92 2.34
CA ALA A 40 9.40 1.95 0.89
C ALA A 40 9.65 3.37 0.37
N LEU A 41 8.90 4.35 0.88
CA LEU A 41 9.08 5.76 0.51
C LEU A 41 10.46 6.26 0.89
N GLU A 42 10.91 5.97 2.11
CA GLU A 42 12.23 6.37 2.59
C GLU A 42 13.35 5.75 1.75
N ARG A 43 13.29 4.46 1.49
CA ARG A 43 14.29 3.75 0.67
C ARG A 43 14.33 4.27 -0.76
N GLY A 44 13.18 4.65 -1.30
CA GLY A 44 13.07 5.20 -2.64
C GLY A 44 13.37 6.68 -2.76
N GLY A 45 13.58 7.37 -1.63
CA GLY A 45 13.77 8.81 -1.63
C GLY A 45 12.54 9.59 -2.06
N VAL A 46 11.34 9.03 -1.85
CA VAL A 46 10.07 9.64 -2.24
C VAL A 46 9.39 10.25 -1.01
N PRO A 47 9.18 11.55 -0.96
CA PRO A 47 8.44 12.15 0.15
C PRO A 47 6.96 11.72 0.12
N ALA A 48 6.38 11.51 1.30
CA ALA A 48 4.98 11.08 1.39
C ALA A 48 4.01 12.05 0.70
N GLY A 49 4.34 13.35 0.71
CA GLY A 49 3.54 14.38 0.02
C GLY A 49 3.53 14.27 -1.50
N ALA A 50 4.43 13.47 -2.10
CA ALA A 50 4.47 13.23 -3.54
C ALA A 50 3.59 12.06 -3.98
N VAL A 51 3.00 11.32 -3.03
CA VAL A 51 2.13 10.19 -3.33
C VAL A 51 0.77 10.71 -3.76
N ASP A 52 0.34 10.37 -4.95
CA ASP A 52 -0.96 10.77 -5.49
C ASP A 52 -2.05 9.75 -5.19
N GLU A 53 -1.70 8.46 -5.19
CA GLU A 53 -2.66 7.39 -4.94
C GLU A 53 -2.01 6.22 -4.21
N VAL A 54 -2.78 5.59 -3.33
CA VAL A 54 -2.38 4.37 -2.63
C VAL A 54 -3.39 3.27 -2.97
N VAL A 55 -2.90 2.19 -3.54
CA VAL A 55 -3.72 1.01 -3.90
C VAL A 55 -3.27 -0.17 -3.06
N ILE A 56 -4.17 -0.71 -2.28
CA ILE A 56 -3.87 -1.81 -1.34
C ILE A 56 -4.75 -3.01 -1.64
N GLY A 57 -4.13 -4.19 -1.72
CA GLY A 57 -4.85 -5.45 -1.78
C GLY A 57 -5.27 -5.90 -0.37
N CYS A 58 -6.55 -6.22 -0.20
CA CYS A 58 -7.07 -6.73 1.06
C CYS A 58 -8.24 -7.67 0.81
N VAL A 59 -8.12 -8.90 1.27
CA VAL A 59 -9.18 -9.91 1.13
C VAL A 59 -10.21 -9.75 2.24
N GLY A 60 -9.77 -9.58 3.48
CA GLY A 60 -10.63 -9.49 4.65
C GLY A 60 -11.01 -8.05 4.96
N GLN A 61 -11.89 -7.46 4.17
CA GLN A 61 -12.32 -6.06 4.32
C GLN A 61 -13.39 -5.94 5.40
N VAL A 62 -13.01 -6.21 6.64
CA VAL A 62 -13.91 -6.22 7.79
C VAL A 62 -13.63 -4.99 8.67
N GLY A 63 -14.69 -4.34 9.14
CA GLY A 63 -14.55 -3.16 9.99
C GLY A 63 -13.75 -2.06 9.29
N GLY A 64 -12.75 -1.52 9.97
CA GLY A 64 -11.88 -0.48 9.41
C GLY A 64 -11.07 -0.91 8.21
N ASP A 65 -10.89 -2.22 8.00
CA ASP A 65 -10.15 -2.73 6.86
C ASP A 65 -10.92 -2.60 5.53
N ALA A 66 -12.20 -2.27 5.57
CA ALA A 66 -12.95 -1.87 4.37
C ALA A 66 -12.35 -0.59 3.75
N PHE A 67 -11.68 0.22 4.56
CA PHE A 67 -11.03 1.46 4.15
C PHE A 67 -9.50 1.39 4.30
N LEU A 68 -8.96 0.19 4.19
CA LEU A 68 -7.55 -0.07 4.55
C LEU A 68 -6.58 0.83 3.80
N ALA A 69 -6.76 1.00 2.49
CA ALA A 69 -5.87 1.84 1.69
C ALA A 69 -5.85 3.30 2.18
N ARG A 70 -7.01 3.85 2.48
CA ARG A 70 -7.09 5.22 2.98
C ARG A 70 -6.46 5.36 4.37
N ARG A 71 -6.70 4.39 5.23
CA ARG A 71 -6.10 4.38 6.57
C ARG A 71 -4.57 4.30 6.50
N ILE A 72 -4.04 3.45 5.62
CA ILE A 72 -2.60 3.33 5.38
C ILE A 72 -2.03 4.64 4.83
N ALA A 73 -2.67 5.20 3.82
CA ALA A 73 -2.21 6.44 3.18
C ALA A 73 -2.05 7.57 4.19
N LEU A 74 -3.09 7.81 4.99
CA LEU A 74 -3.05 8.89 5.99
C LEU A 74 -2.05 8.60 7.10
N ALA A 75 -1.98 7.36 7.58
CA ALA A 75 -1.03 6.97 8.63
C ALA A 75 0.42 7.07 8.14
N ALA A 76 0.68 6.90 6.87
CA ALA A 76 2.01 7.03 6.28
C ALA A 76 2.38 8.48 5.92
N GLY A 77 1.46 9.41 6.07
CA GLY A 77 1.72 10.84 5.83
C GLY A 77 1.37 11.32 4.44
N ALA A 78 0.60 10.55 3.66
CA ALA A 78 0.11 11.04 2.37
C ALA A 78 -0.80 12.26 2.56
N ARG A 79 -0.84 13.12 1.55
CA ARG A 79 -1.67 14.32 1.61
C ARG A 79 -3.17 13.94 1.71
N PRO A 80 -3.99 14.73 2.42
CA PRO A 80 -5.44 14.50 2.43
C PRO A 80 -6.08 14.49 1.03
N GLU A 81 -5.49 15.20 0.07
CA GLU A 81 -5.95 15.28 -1.32
C GLU A 81 -5.61 14.02 -2.12
N SER A 82 -4.70 13.17 -1.63
CA SER A 82 -4.39 11.91 -2.30
C SER A 82 -5.59 10.99 -2.30
N THR A 83 -5.65 10.10 -3.29
CA THR A 83 -6.71 9.11 -3.39
C THR A 83 -6.24 7.74 -2.91
N ALA A 84 -7.17 6.89 -2.55
CA ALA A 84 -6.85 5.54 -2.11
C ALA A 84 -7.97 4.59 -2.50
N VAL A 85 -7.59 3.37 -2.88
CA VAL A 85 -8.54 2.32 -3.18
C VAL A 85 -8.04 0.99 -2.62
N THR A 86 -8.95 0.25 -2.03
CA THR A 86 -8.71 -1.11 -1.54
C THR A 86 -9.31 -2.09 -2.55
N VAL A 87 -8.50 -3.01 -3.05
CA VAL A 87 -8.91 -3.97 -4.07
C VAL A 87 -8.89 -5.39 -3.50
N ASN A 88 -9.76 -6.23 -4.01
CA ASN A 88 -9.85 -7.63 -3.61
C ASN A 88 -9.92 -8.53 -4.85
N ARG A 89 -8.90 -9.35 -5.02
CA ARG A 89 -8.88 -10.43 -6.00
C ARG A 89 -8.37 -11.70 -5.29
N LEU A 90 -8.90 -11.96 -4.10
CA LEU A 90 -8.51 -13.07 -3.23
C LEU A 90 -6.98 -13.14 -3.10
N CYS A 91 -6.38 -14.32 -3.28
CA CYS A 91 -4.93 -14.48 -3.12
C CYS A 91 -4.09 -13.65 -4.10
N GLY A 92 -4.68 -13.15 -5.18
CA GLY A 92 -4.04 -12.28 -6.15
C GLY A 92 -4.17 -10.78 -5.87
N SER A 93 -4.68 -10.39 -4.69
CA SER A 93 -4.98 -8.97 -4.41
C SER A 93 -3.75 -8.07 -4.44
N GLY A 94 -2.60 -8.54 -3.98
CA GLY A 94 -1.37 -7.76 -4.03
C GLY A 94 -0.92 -7.47 -5.46
N VAL A 95 -0.97 -8.47 -6.33
CA VAL A 95 -0.64 -8.29 -7.75
C VAL A 95 -1.69 -7.40 -8.42
N GLU A 96 -2.97 -7.55 -8.06
CA GLU A 96 -4.04 -6.70 -8.58
C GLU A 96 -3.85 -5.24 -8.17
N ALA A 97 -3.35 -4.97 -6.97
CA ALA A 97 -3.06 -3.62 -6.54
C ALA A 97 -2.00 -2.97 -7.45
N ILE A 98 -0.94 -3.70 -7.77
CA ILE A 98 0.09 -3.23 -8.69
C ILE A 98 -0.48 -2.98 -10.09
N ARG A 99 -1.28 -3.92 -10.58
CA ARG A 99 -1.93 -3.79 -11.88
C ARG A 99 -2.84 -2.57 -11.92
N SER A 100 -3.70 -2.41 -10.93
CA SER A 100 -4.63 -1.27 -10.86
C SER A 100 -3.87 0.05 -10.81
N ALA A 101 -2.84 0.15 -9.99
CA ALA A 101 -2.02 1.35 -9.90
C ALA A 101 -1.34 1.66 -11.25
N SER A 102 -0.86 0.65 -11.95
CA SER A 102 -0.20 0.84 -13.24
C SER A 102 -1.16 1.38 -14.32
N LEU A 103 -2.44 1.05 -14.23
CA LEU A 103 -3.44 1.53 -15.18
C LEU A 103 -3.80 3.00 -14.96
N GLU A 104 -3.51 3.55 -13.78
CA GLU A 104 -3.73 4.96 -13.48
C GLU A 104 -2.64 5.88 -14.05
N LEU A 105 -1.52 5.31 -14.45
CA LEU A 105 -0.39 6.05 -15.00
C LEU A 105 -0.44 6.05 -16.52
#